data_f239a8c2d6b4b941ce35701f21ad3690
#
_entry.id   f239a8c2d6b4b941ce35701f21ad3690
#
_cell.length_a   1.000
_cell.length_b   1.000
_cell.length_c   1.000
_cell.angle_alpha   90.00
_cell.angle_beta   90.00
_cell.angle_gamma   90.00
#
_symmetry.space_group_name_H-M   'P 1'
#
loop_
_entity.id
_entity.type
_entity.pdbx_description
1 polymer ?
#
loop_
_entity_poly.entity_id
_entity_poly.type
_entity_poly.pdbx_seq_one_letter_code
_entity_poly.pdbx_strand_id
1 'polypeptide(L)'
;MHPKQLLDHCTALTAHLLRFEHPAETVVGRYFREQRALGPRERSTVAETVYAILRKKPLFEWLARSGRGAPERRLAILGFAGARHVLLAALSPEEQQWLAACDQAKADTLPEALTHNLPPWLAEALQTQLGPRFDDAAAALLQAAPLDLRINILQTKRSAVLET
;
A
#
# COMPACT_ATOMS: atom_id res chain seq x y z
N MET A 1 8.94 15.97 -8.86
CA MET A 1 7.90 16.63 -7.99
C MET A 1 8.47 16.85 -6.59
N HIS A 2 8.02 17.90 -5.88
CA HIS A 2 8.44 18.14 -4.50
C HIS A 2 7.89 17.04 -3.56
N PRO A 3 8.68 16.51 -2.59
CA PRO A 3 8.25 15.41 -1.71
C PRO A 3 6.91 15.63 -1.01
N LYS A 4 6.66 16.84 -0.50
CA LYS A 4 5.39 17.19 0.15
C LYS A 4 4.20 17.04 -0.81
N GLN A 5 4.32 17.52 -2.05
CA GLN A 5 3.26 17.38 -3.05
C GLN A 5 2.99 15.91 -3.40
N LEU A 6 4.03 15.08 -3.47
CA LEU A 6 3.86 13.65 -3.72
C LEU A 6 3.08 12.99 -2.60
N LEU A 7 3.40 13.29 -1.33
CA LEU A 7 2.65 12.79 -0.17
C LEU A 7 1.22 13.33 -0.14
N ASP A 8 1.00 14.59 -0.55
CA ASP A 8 -0.35 15.17 -0.65
C ASP A 8 -1.20 14.43 -1.70
N HIS A 9 -0.62 14.01 -2.84
CA HIS A 9 -1.31 13.16 -3.80
C HIS A 9 -1.62 11.75 -3.23
N CYS A 10 -0.70 11.14 -2.49
CA CYS A 10 -0.96 9.88 -1.79
C CYS A 10 -2.13 10.04 -0.81
N THR A 11 -2.15 11.12 -0.03
CA THR A 11 -3.20 11.42 0.94
C THR A 11 -4.56 11.61 0.26
N ALA A 12 -4.61 12.42 -0.79
CA ALA A 12 -5.84 12.71 -1.53
C ALA A 12 -6.43 11.43 -2.17
N LEU A 13 -5.60 10.63 -2.84
CA LEU A 13 -6.08 9.38 -3.44
C LEU A 13 -6.50 8.35 -2.37
N THR A 14 -5.82 8.29 -1.22
CA THR A 14 -6.24 7.47 -0.08
C THR A 14 -7.64 7.87 0.40
N ALA A 15 -7.93 9.17 0.53
CA ALA A 15 -9.24 9.66 0.92
C ALA A 15 -10.36 9.25 -0.05
N HIS A 16 -10.08 9.27 -1.36
CA HIS A 16 -11.03 8.79 -2.36
C HIS A 16 -11.26 7.28 -2.28
N LEU A 17 -10.20 6.48 -2.11
CA LEU A 17 -10.28 5.03 -2.06
C LEU A 17 -11.01 4.49 -0.81
N LEU A 18 -10.80 5.12 0.34
CA LEU A 18 -11.39 4.68 1.60
C LEU A 18 -12.91 4.90 1.69
N ARG A 19 -13.53 5.56 0.71
CA ARG A 19 -14.99 5.63 0.58
C ARG A 19 -15.60 4.31 0.12
N PHE A 20 -14.81 3.47 -0.57
CA PHE A 20 -15.25 2.19 -1.14
C PHE A 20 -16.49 2.26 -2.05
N GLU A 21 -16.72 3.41 -2.68
CA GLU A 21 -17.86 3.65 -3.59
C GLU A 21 -17.65 2.97 -4.96
N HIS A 22 -16.39 2.75 -5.35
CA HIS A 22 -16.01 2.16 -6.63
C HIS A 22 -14.80 1.22 -6.47
N PRO A 23 -14.57 0.28 -7.42
CA PRO A 23 -13.35 -0.52 -7.45
C PRO A 23 -12.08 0.35 -7.44
N ALA A 24 -11.06 -0.09 -6.70
CA ALA A 24 -9.83 0.68 -6.49
C ALA A 24 -9.18 1.11 -7.81
N GLU A 25 -9.08 0.23 -8.78
CA GLU A 25 -8.52 0.50 -10.11
C GLU A 25 -9.26 1.61 -10.85
N THR A 26 -10.60 1.67 -10.71
CA THR A 26 -11.44 2.71 -11.32
C THR A 26 -11.13 4.07 -10.70
N VAL A 27 -11.00 4.13 -9.37
CA VAL A 27 -10.68 5.35 -8.63
C VAL A 27 -9.28 5.84 -8.99
N VAL A 28 -8.28 4.95 -8.96
CA VAL A 28 -6.88 5.25 -9.32
C VAL A 28 -6.79 5.73 -10.77
N GLY A 29 -7.44 5.03 -11.71
CA GLY A 29 -7.43 5.40 -13.12
C GLY A 29 -8.09 6.76 -13.38
N ARG A 30 -9.19 7.09 -12.68
CA ARG A 30 -9.83 8.41 -12.74
C ARG A 30 -8.90 9.49 -12.20
N TYR A 31 -8.34 9.28 -11.02
CA TYR A 31 -7.42 10.20 -10.38
C TYR A 31 -6.25 10.58 -11.29
N PHE A 32 -5.60 9.61 -11.92
CA PHE A 32 -4.47 9.88 -12.82
C PHE A 32 -4.84 10.55 -14.14
N ARG A 33 -6.09 10.41 -14.61
CA ARG A 33 -6.59 11.18 -15.76
C ARG A 33 -6.78 12.65 -15.41
N GLU A 34 -7.19 12.95 -14.18
CA GLU A 34 -7.39 14.30 -13.66
C GLU A 34 -6.05 14.95 -13.28
N GLN A 35 -5.11 14.20 -12.69
CA GLN A 35 -3.81 14.68 -12.22
C GLN A 35 -2.72 14.48 -13.28
N ARG A 36 -2.83 15.23 -14.40
CA ARG A 36 -1.93 15.09 -15.56
C ARG A 36 -0.48 15.50 -15.28
N ALA A 37 -0.24 16.32 -14.25
CA ALA A 37 1.10 16.76 -13.85
C ALA A 37 1.95 15.65 -13.22
N LEU A 38 1.34 14.52 -12.82
CA LEU A 38 2.06 13.36 -12.28
C LEU A 38 2.78 12.61 -13.39
N GLY A 39 4.12 12.56 -13.31
CA GLY A 39 4.95 11.73 -14.18
C GLY A 39 4.83 10.23 -13.88
N PRO A 40 5.39 9.35 -14.72
CA PRO A 40 5.28 7.90 -14.54
C PRO A 40 5.79 7.40 -13.19
N ARG A 41 6.90 7.95 -12.69
CA ARG A 41 7.48 7.55 -11.38
C ARG A 41 6.59 7.98 -10.21
N GLU A 42 6.07 9.20 -10.25
CA GLU A 42 5.15 9.69 -9.23
C GLU A 42 3.85 8.88 -9.23
N ARG A 43 3.28 8.58 -10.41
CA ARG A 43 2.09 7.72 -10.52
C ARG A 43 2.32 6.33 -9.93
N SER A 44 3.48 5.72 -10.21
CA SER A 44 3.85 4.43 -9.63
C SER A 44 3.91 4.51 -8.09
N THR A 45 4.61 5.53 -7.54
CA THR A 45 4.70 5.70 -6.08
C THR A 45 3.33 5.92 -5.45
N VAL A 46 2.47 6.77 -6.04
CA VAL A 46 1.12 7.04 -5.53
C VAL A 46 0.26 5.78 -5.59
N ALA A 47 0.27 5.04 -6.70
CA ALA A 47 -0.48 3.79 -6.86
C ALA A 47 -0.03 2.74 -5.84
N GLU A 48 1.28 2.48 -5.75
CA GLU A 48 1.82 1.49 -4.82
C GLU A 48 1.52 1.86 -3.36
N THR A 49 1.58 3.15 -3.01
CA THR A 49 1.21 3.63 -1.67
C THR A 49 -0.22 3.24 -1.32
N VAL A 50 -1.18 3.55 -2.17
CA VAL A 50 -2.59 3.27 -1.87
C VAL A 50 -2.91 1.78 -1.89
N TYR A 51 -2.29 1.00 -2.77
CA TYR A 51 -2.43 -0.46 -2.73
C TYR A 51 -1.75 -1.09 -1.51
N ALA A 52 -0.62 -0.56 -1.03
CA ALA A 52 -0.02 -0.97 0.23
C ALA A 52 -0.95 -0.70 1.42
N ILE A 53 -1.63 0.46 1.42
CA ILE A 53 -2.62 0.80 2.45
C ILE A 53 -3.78 -0.21 2.43
N LEU A 54 -4.33 -0.53 1.27
CA LEU A 54 -5.44 -1.48 1.14
C LEU A 54 -5.04 -2.89 1.61
N ARG A 55 -3.85 -3.36 1.22
CA ARG A 55 -3.33 -4.68 1.64
C ARG A 55 -3.07 -4.80 3.14
N LYS A 56 -2.68 -3.70 3.77
CA LYS A 56 -2.28 -3.68 5.20
C LYS A 56 -3.18 -2.76 6.03
N LYS A 57 -4.42 -2.57 5.59
CA LYS A 57 -5.36 -1.62 6.21
C LYS A 57 -5.53 -1.84 7.71
N PRO A 58 -5.80 -3.06 8.22
CA PRO A 58 -5.96 -3.28 9.67
C PRO A 58 -4.73 -2.86 10.48
N LEU A 59 -3.53 -3.21 10.02
CA LEU A 59 -2.26 -2.83 10.66
C LEU A 59 -2.07 -1.31 10.66
N PHE A 60 -2.25 -0.67 9.50
CA PHE A 60 -2.02 0.77 9.40
C PHE A 60 -3.07 1.58 10.16
N GLU A 61 -4.31 1.12 10.22
CA GLU A 61 -5.34 1.74 11.07
C GLU A 61 -5.01 1.62 12.55
N TRP A 62 -4.48 0.48 12.99
CA TRP A 62 -4.04 0.29 14.38
C TRP A 62 -2.89 1.24 14.72
N LEU A 63 -1.84 1.31 13.90
CA LEU A 63 -0.72 2.23 14.09
C LEU A 63 -1.17 3.70 14.04
N ALA A 64 -2.06 4.05 13.12
CA ALA A 64 -2.55 5.40 12.94
C ALA A 64 -3.31 5.96 14.14
N ARG A 65 -3.82 5.13 15.06
CA ARG A 65 -4.53 5.58 16.27
C ARG A 65 -3.67 6.44 17.19
N SER A 66 -2.37 6.19 17.23
CA SER A 66 -1.43 6.95 18.06
C SER A 66 -1.06 8.33 17.48
N GLY A 67 -1.37 8.58 16.20
CA GLY A 67 -0.98 9.81 15.51
C GLY A 67 -2.03 10.93 15.62
N ARG A 68 -1.63 12.14 15.20
CA ARG A 68 -2.47 13.34 15.14
C ARG A 68 -2.75 13.74 13.68
N GLY A 69 -3.75 14.57 13.45
CA GLY A 69 -4.12 15.06 12.13
C GLY A 69 -5.06 14.13 11.35
N ALA A 70 -5.17 14.35 10.04
CA ALA A 70 -6.09 13.62 9.18
C ALA A 70 -5.74 12.13 9.08
N PRO A 71 -6.70 11.21 9.24
CA PRO A 71 -6.44 9.76 9.18
C PRO A 71 -5.83 9.34 7.84
N GLU A 72 -6.30 9.89 6.73
CA GLU A 72 -5.82 9.57 5.38
C GLU A 72 -4.34 9.93 5.20
N ARG A 73 -3.90 11.05 5.80
CA ARG A 73 -2.49 11.44 5.77
C ARG A 73 -1.62 10.47 6.59
N ARG A 74 -2.09 10.06 7.76
CA ARG A 74 -1.38 9.05 8.58
C ARG A 74 -1.25 7.73 7.84
N LEU A 75 -2.31 7.27 7.19
CA LEU A 75 -2.28 6.07 6.38
C LEU A 75 -1.34 6.21 5.17
N ALA A 76 -1.35 7.38 4.49
CA ALA A 76 -0.43 7.65 3.39
C ALA A 76 1.04 7.66 3.85
N ILE A 77 1.34 8.17 5.04
CA ILE A 77 2.69 8.11 5.64
C ILE A 77 3.10 6.67 5.91
N LEU A 78 2.24 5.86 6.55
CA LEU A 78 2.52 4.46 6.90
C LEU A 78 2.67 3.56 5.67
N GLY A 79 1.87 3.81 4.63
CA GLY A 79 1.87 3.03 3.39
C GLY A 79 2.81 3.53 2.32
N PHE A 80 3.56 4.63 2.55
CA PHE A 80 4.35 5.27 1.50
C PHE A 80 5.36 4.32 0.85
N ALA A 81 5.19 4.09 -0.45
CA ALA A 81 5.97 3.13 -1.22
C ALA A 81 7.21 3.73 -1.91
N GLY A 82 7.46 5.04 -1.76
CA GLY A 82 8.67 5.69 -2.25
C GLY A 82 9.86 5.53 -1.30
N ALA A 83 10.99 6.09 -1.70
CA ALA A 83 12.20 6.04 -0.88
C ALA A 83 12.01 6.76 0.46
N ARG A 84 12.54 6.17 1.55
CA ARG A 84 12.37 6.68 2.92
C ARG A 84 12.83 8.13 3.09
N HIS A 85 13.94 8.53 2.47
CA HIS A 85 14.44 9.91 2.53
C HIS A 85 13.47 10.91 1.88
N VAL A 86 12.75 10.52 0.83
CA VAL A 86 11.72 11.35 0.19
C VAL A 86 10.54 11.55 1.12
N LEU A 87 10.09 10.47 1.79
CA LEU A 87 9.05 10.57 2.81
C LEU A 87 9.47 11.51 3.92
N LEU A 88 10.63 11.29 4.54
CA LEU A 88 11.11 12.11 5.66
C LEU A 88 11.22 13.60 5.31
N ALA A 89 11.62 13.93 4.07
CA ALA A 89 11.65 15.32 3.59
C ALA A 89 10.24 15.95 3.43
N ALA A 90 9.19 15.15 3.40
CA ALA A 90 7.79 15.62 3.32
C ALA A 90 7.13 15.80 4.68
N LEU A 91 7.71 15.24 5.75
CA LEU A 91 7.12 15.19 7.08
C LEU A 91 7.55 16.35 7.99
N SER A 92 6.65 16.76 8.88
CA SER A 92 7.03 17.62 10.01
C SER A 92 7.87 16.83 11.03
N PRO A 93 8.61 17.53 11.93
CA PRO A 93 9.35 16.85 13.00
C PRO A 93 8.47 15.95 13.86
N GLU A 94 7.24 16.35 14.16
CA GLU A 94 6.27 15.57 14.93
C GLU A 94 5.82 14.31 14.17
N GLU A 95 5.58 14.42 12.85
CA GLU A 95 5.25 13.27 12.01
C GLU A 95 6.41 12.28 11.89
N GLN A 96 7.66 12.78 11.82
CA GLN A 96 8.86 11.94 11.80
C GLN A 96 9.02 11.16 13.11
N GLN A 97 8.84 11.84 14.25
CA GLN A 97 8.90 11.20 15.56
C GLN A 97 7.78 10.15 15.73
N TRP A 98 6.57 10.49 15.32
CA TRP A 98 5.45 9.55 15.34
C TRP A 98 5.71 8.32 14.44
N LEU A 99 6.22 8.51 13.24
CA LEU A 99 6.53 7.42 12.33
C LEU A 99 7.62 6.50 12.90
N ALA A 100 8.65 7.05 13.55
CA ALA A 100 9.67 6.25 14.24
C ALA A 100 9.06 5.44 15.39
N ALA A 101 8.13 6.01 16.16
CA ALA A 101 7.41 5.29 17.21
C ALA A 101 6.51 4.16 16.63
N CYS A 102 5.90 4.38 15.46
CA CYS A 102 5.14 3.33 14.76
C CYS A 102 6.04 2.18 14.29
N ASP A 103 7.22 2.48 13.77
CA ASP A 103 8.18 1.45 13.35
C ASP A 103 8.61 0.59 14.56
N GLN A 104 8.84 1.21 15.73
CA GLN A 104 9.18 0.50 16.97
C GLN A 104 7.99 -0.34 17.48
N ALA A 105 6.79 0.22 17.55
CA ALA A 105 5.59 -0.50 18.01
C ALA A 105 5.28 -1.71 17.12
N LYS A 106 5.53 -1.62 15.83
CA LYS A 106 5.38 -2.74 14.88
C LYS A 106 6.35 -3.88 15.15
N ALA A 107 7.57 -3.57 15.61
CA ALA A 107 8.57 -4.58 15.96
C ALA A 107 8.27 -5.25 17.30
N ASP A 108 7.83 -4.49 18.32
CA ASP A 108 7.82 -4.92 19.71
C ASP A 108 6.43 -5.35 20.21
N THR A 109 5.35 -4.75 19.70
CA THR A 109 4.02 -4.85 20.32
C THR A 109 2.89 -5.17 19.33
N LEU A 110 3.23 -5.72 18.14
CA LEU A 110 2.22 -6.07 17.14
C LEU A 110 1.24 -7.11 17.69
N PRO A 111 -0.07 -6.81 17.76
CA PRO A 111 -1.07 -7.80 18.13
C PRO A 111 -1.08 -8.98 17.16
N GLU A 112 -1.16 -10.19 17.67
CA GLU A 112 -1.19 -11.43 16.87
C GLU A 112 -2.27 -11.39 15.77
N ALA A 113 -3.45 -10.87 16.09
CA ALA A 113 -4.55 -10.70 15.13
C ALA A 113 -4.20 -9.81 13.92
N LEU A 114 -3.16 -8.98 14.01
CA LEU A 114 -2.71 -8.09 12.94
C LEU A 114 -1.51 -8.64 12.16
N THR A 115 -0.95 -9.77 12.58
CA THR A 115 0.23 -10.36 11.93
C THR A 115 -0.05 -10.67 10.46
N HIS A 116 -1.23 -11.20 10.17
CA HIS A 116 -1.62 -11.59 8.81
C HIS A 116 -2.44 -10.55 8.07
N ASN A 117 -2.83 -9.45 8.71
CA ASN A 117 -3.69 -8.41 8.12
C ASN A 117 -4.99 -8.94 7.48
N LEU A 118 -5.51 -10.04 7.99
CA LEU A 118 -6.75 -10.66 7.53
C LEU A 118 -7.90 -10.35 8.50
N PRO A 119 -9.14 -10.21 7.99
CA PRO A 119 -10.31 -10.19 8.86
C PRO A 119 -10.38 -11.49 9.68
N PRO A 120 -10.80 -11.46 10.96
CA PRO A 120 -10.80 -12.65 11.83
C PRO A 120 -11.52 -13.86 11.23
N TRP A 121 -12.70 -13.65 10.64
CA TRP A 121 -13.48 -14.71 9.98
C TRP A 121 -12.73 -15.41 8.83
N LEU A 122 -11.93 -14.63 8.06
CA LEU A 122 -11.15 -15.16 6.95
C LEU A 122 -9.89 -15.87 7.46
N ALA A 123 -9.22 -15.32 8.46
CA ALA A 123 -8.06 -15.94 9.08
C ALA A 123 -8.42 -17.33 9.66
N GLU A 124 -9.51 -17.44 10.41
CA GLU A 124 -10.01 -18.69 10.98
C GLU A 124 -10.35 -19.73 9.90
N ALA A 125 -11.07 -19.32 8.85
CA ALA A 125 -11.42 -20.19 7.73
C ALA A 125 -10.17 -20.69 6.98
N LEU A 126 -9.21 -19.81 6.69
CA LEU A 126 -7.96 -20.19 6.03
C LEU A 126 -7.07 -21.07 6.91
N GLN A 127 -6.98 -20.78 8.20
CA GLN A 127 -6.21 -21.59 9.14
C GLN A 127 -6.76 -23.01 9.23
N THR A 128 -8.09 -23.16 9.26
CA THR A 128 -8.76 -24.46 9.26
C THR A 128 -8.47 -25.26 7.99
N GLN A 129 -8.46 -24.62 6.82
CA GLN A 129 -8.25 -25.28 5.53
C GLN A 129 -6.78 -25.57 5.22
N LEU A 130 -5.87 -24.64 5.56
CA LEU A 130 -4.47 -24.71 5.14
C LEU A 130 -3.56 -25.33 6.21
N GLY A 131 -4.00 -25.35 7.50
CA GLY A 131 -3.21 -25.87 8.60
C GLY A 131 -1.81 -25.24 8.65
N PRO A 132 -0.74 -26.07 8.64
CA PRO A 132 0.64 -25.57 8.72
C PRO A 132 1.08 -24.63 7.58
N ARG A 133 0.34 -24.57 6.47
CA ARG A 133 0.64 -23.67 5.34
C ARG A 133 -0.04 -22.32 5.45
N PHE A 134 -0.77 -22.06 6.55
CA PHE A 134 -1.52 -20.81 6.71
C PHE A 134 -0.61 -19.59 6.72
N ASP A 135 0.47 -19.62 7.49
CA ASP A 135 1.39 -18.48 7.63
C ASP A 135 2.03 -18.09 6.31
N ASP A 136 2.50 -19.08 5.53
CA ASP A 136 3.08 -18.86 4.21
C ASP A 136 2.05 -18.28 3.23
N ALA A 137 0.83 -18.79 3.24
CA ALA A 137 -0.25 -18.30 2.38
C ALA A 137 -0.67 -16.88 2.76
N ALA A 138 -0.81 -16.58 4.05
CA ALA A 138 -1.13 -15.26 4.55
C ALA A 138 -0.02 -14.24 4.19
N ALA A 139 1.25 -14.62 4.34
CA ALA A 139 2.37 -13.81 3.92
C ALA A 139 2.37 -13.53 2.41
N ALA A 140 2.05 -14.54 1.59
CA ALA A 140 1.95 -14.38 0.14
C ALA A 140 0.84 -13.40 -0.27
N LEU A 141 -0.31 -13.41 0.41
CA LEU A 141 -1.42 -12.46 0.17
C LEU A 141 -1.04 -10.99 0.44
N LEU A 142 -0.03 -10.75 1.26
CA LEU A 142 0.47 -9.40 1.57
C LEU A 142 1.49 -8.88 0.55
N GLN A 143 1.97 -9.74 -0.34
CA GLN A 143 2.92 -9.35 -1.38
C GLN A 143 2.21 -8.64 -2.54
N ALA A 144 2.96 -7.83 -3.29
CA ALA A 144 2.48 -7.33 -4.57
C ALA A 144 2.34 -8.51 -5.53
N ALA A 145 1.21 -8.58 -6.24
CA ALA A 145 1.02 -9.60 -7.25
C ALA A 145 2.06 -9.46 -8.38
N PRO A 146 2.66 -10.56 -8.85
CA PRO A 146 3.49 -10.52 -10.05
C PRO A 146 2.64 -10.11 -11.27
N LEU A 147 3.28 -9.46 -12.23
CA LEU A 147 2.64 -9.15 -13.50
C LEU A 147 2.76 -10.38 -14.43
N ASP A 148 1.65 -11.06 -14.64
CA ASP A 148 1.56 -12.16 -15.59
C ASP A 148 1.05 -11.66 -16.94
N LEU A 149 1.86 -11.79 -17.99
CA LEU A 149 1.51 -11.39 -19.34
C LEU A 149 1.34 -12.62 -20.25
N ARG A 150 0.20 -12.70 -20.92
CA ARG A 150 -0.02 -13.68 -21.98
C ARG A 150 0.50 -13.13 -23.30
N ILE A 151 1.49 -13.82 -23.87
CA ILE A 151 2.08 -13.43 -25.15
C ILE A 151 1.25 -14.05 -26.29
N ASN A 152 0.93 -13.25 -27.30
CA ASN A 152 0.36 -13.75 -28.53
C ASN A 152 1.48 -14.42 -29.38
N ILE A 153 1.59 -15.74 -29.29
CA ILE A 153 2.62 -16.54 -29.97
C ILE A 153 2.53 -16.51 -31.51
N LEU A 154 1.42 -16.03 -32.06
CA LEU A 154 1.28 -15.82 -33.51
C LEU A 154 1.98 -14.54 -33.98
N GLN A 155 2.27 -13.59 -33.07
CA GLN A 155 2.89 -12.30 -33.41
C GLN A 155 4.31 -12.16 -32.90
N THR A 156 4.67 -12.82 -31.80
CA THR A 156 6.00 -12.69 -31.19
C THR A 156 6.37 -13.93 -30.37
N LYS A 157 7.67 -14.05 -30.06
CA LYS A 157 8.20 -15.13 -29.20
C LYS A 157 8.40 -14.60 -27.77
N ARG A 158 8.27 -15.51 -26.78
CA ARG A 158 8.48 -15.19 -25.37
C ARG A 158 9.86 -14.55 -25.11
N SER A 159 10.92 -15.08 -25.75
CA SER A 159 12.28 -14.54 -25.62
C SER A 159 12.38 -13.07 -26.03
N ALA A 160 11.77 -12.70 -27.16
CA ALA A 160 11.81 -11.33 -27.65
C ALA A 160 11.10 -10.32 -26.71
N VAL A 161 10.07 -10.77 -25.97
CA VAL A 161 9.36 -9.92 -25.01
C VAL A 161 10.13 -9.78 -23.68
N LEU A 162 10.92 -10.79 -23.31
CA LEU A 162 11.71 -10.75 -22.06
C LEU A 162 13.01 -9.92 -22.20
N GLU A 163 13.44 -9.62 -23.43
CA GLU A 163 14.64 -8.80 -23.72
C GLU A 163 14.30 -7.30 -23.84
N THR A 164 13.02 -6.90 -23.72
CA THR A 164 12.53 -5.51 -23.79
C THR A 164 12.35 -4.91 -22.39
#